data_6ff67fc492b24d79e3d732a5725b1d9e
#
_entry.id   6ff67fc492b24d79e3d732a5725b1d9e
#
_cell.length_a   1.000
_cell.length_b   1.000
_cell.length_c   1.000
_cell.angle_alpha   90.00
_cell.angle_beta   90.00
_cell.angle_gamma   90.00
#
_symmetry.space_group_name_H-M   'P 1'
#
loop_
_entity.id
_entity.type
_entity.pdbx_description
1 polymer ?
#
loop_
_entity_poly.entity_id
_entity_poly.type
_entity_poly.pdbx_seq_one_letter_code
_entity_poly.pdbx_strand_id
1 'polypeptide(L)'
;MITINNNMYVLDTDNTSYVFAVLGSGQLEHLYYGRKLHANEAVMTEKHTFIPGNTNVYNKDYSSYSLEDVCLEMSSLGKGDIREPFIEVTYPNGSSTTDMVFDRAEIIQGKEEYDTLPGSYDDNGDVEQLVIYLKDRNYNLTLE
;
A
#
# COMPACT_ATOMS: atom_id res chain seq x y z
N MET A 1 15.46 -7.27 5.40
CA MET A 1 16.01 -6.52 4.23
C MET A 1 14.86 -5.98 3.41
N ILE A 2 14.95 -4.71 3.04
CA ILE A 2 13.95 -4.05 2.20
C ILE A 2 14.57 -3.80 0.82
N THR A 3 13.88 -4.19 -0.23
CA THR A 3 14.31 -3.98 -1.62
C THR A 3 13.22 -3.23 -2.38
N ILE A 4 13.61 -2.19 -3.10
CA ILE A 4 12.70 -1.42 -3.96
C ILE A 4 13.12 -1.64 -5.41
N ASN A 5 12.17 -2.09 -6.22
CA ASN A 5 12.38 -2.30 -7.66
C ASN A 5 11.26 -1.59 -8.43
N ASN A 6 11.57 -0.43 -8.98
CA ASN A 6 10.62 0.49 -9.59
C ASN A 6 9.50 0.89 -8.62
N ASN A 7 8.27 0.38 -8.85
CA ASN A 7 7.10 0.61 -8.02
C ASN A 7 6.80 -0.53 -7.04
N MET A 8 7.63 -1.56 -7.00
CA MET A 8 7.45 -2.74 -6.18
C MET A 8 8.36 -2.69 -4.95
N TYR A 9 7.81 -3.02 -3.80
CA TYR A 9 8.45 -3.07 -2.50
C TYR A 9 8.46 -4.51 -2.00
N VAL A 10 9.62 -5.01 -1.62
CA VAL A 10 9.82 -6.35 -1.09
C VAL A 10 10.44 -6.24 0.30
N LEU A 11 9.73 -6.74 1.30
CA LEU A 11 10.19 -6.79 2.68
C LEU A 11 10.47 -8.25 3.04
N ASP A 12 11.73 -8.56 3.21
CA ASP A 12 12.20 -9.91 3.51
C ASP A 12 12.61 -10.06 4.96
N THR A 13 12.12 -11.12 5.59
CA THR A 13 12.71 -11.72 6.78
C THR A 13 13.63 -12.88 6.37
N ASP A 14 14.07 -13.67 7.33
CA ASP A 14 14.84 -14.89 7.03
C ASP A 14 14.01 -15.92 6.27
N ASN A 15 12.71 -15.98 6.53
CA ASN A 15 11.83 -17.05 6.06
C ASN A 15 10.62 -16.59 5.25
N THR A 16 10.31 -15.30 5.26
CA THR A 16 9.12 -14.77 4.60
C THR A 16 9.42 -13.56 3.74
N SER A 17 8.59 -13.36 2.72
CA SER A 17 8.53 -12.14 1.93
C SER A 17 7.14 -11.52 2.00
N TYR A 18 7.11 -10.21 2.14
CA TYR A 18 5.93 -9.38 1.97
C TYR A 18 6.16 -8.49 0.76
N VAL A 19 5.23 -8.49 -0.19
CA VAL A 19 5.39 -7.76 -1.45
C VAL A 19 4.14 -6.92 -1.73
N PHE A 20 4.35 -5.66 -2.00
CA PHE A 20 3.32 -4.76 -2.49
C PHE A 20 3.86 -3.85 -3.59
N ALA A 21 2.97 -3.25 -4.36
CA ALA A 21 3.35 -2.31 -5.41
C ALA A 21 2.51 -1.03 -5.35
N VAL A 22 3.10 0.05 -5.86
CA VAL A 22 2.38 1.30 -6.11
C VAL A 22 1.74 1.20 -7.48
N LEU A 23 0.42 1.23 -7.54
CA LEU A 23 -0.33 1.25 -8.79
C LEU A 23 -0.07 2.54 -9.56
N GLY A 24 -0.25 2.52 -10.87
CA GLY A 24 -0.16 3.72 -11.70
C GLY A 24 -1.10 4.84 -11.24
N SER A 25 -2.22 4.49 -10.62
CA SER A 25 -3.17 5.41 -9.99
C SER A 25 -2.73 5.90 -8.60
N GLY A 26 -1.65 5.34 -8.03
CA GLY A 26 -1.03 5.79 -6.79
C GLY A 26 -1.44 5.03 -5.54
N GLN A 27 -2.42 4.15 -5.59
CA GLN A 27 -2.76 3.31 -4.44
C GLN A 27 -1.75 2.18 -4.26
N LEU A 28 -1.72 1.59 -3.06
CA LEU A 28 -0.86 0.45 -2.74
C LEU A 28 -1.63 -0.85 -2.95
N GLU A 29 -1.11 -1.72 -3.80
CA GLU A 29 -1.66 -3.05 -4.04
C GLU A 29 -0.84 -4.12 -3.33
N HIS A 30 -1.49 -4.93 -2.50
CA HIS A 30 -0.90 -6.13 -1.92
C HIS A 30 -0.72 -7.21 -3.00
N LEU A 31 0.49 -7.73 -3.12
CA LEU A 31 0.81 -8.74 -4.11
C LEU A 31 1.05 -10.10 -3.50
N TYR A 32 1.82 -10.16 -2.41
CA TYR A 32 2.22 -11.43 -1.83
C TYR A 32 2.58 -11.32 -0.35
N TYR A 33 2.19 -12.32 0.41
CA TYR A 33 2.76 -12.62 1.72
C TYR A 33 2.90 -14.14 1.88
N GLY A 34 4.08 -14.59 2.19
CA GLY A 34 4.30 -16.02 2.37
C GLY A 34 5.78 -16.37 2.53
N ARG A 35 6.12 -17.61 2.11
CA ARG A 35 7.50 -18.08 2.14
C ARG A 35 8.42 -17.13 1.37
N LYS A 36 9.64 -16.96 1.88
CA LYS A 36 10.66 -16.12 1.24
C LYS A 36 10.82 -16.44 -0.25
N LEU A 37 10.71 -15.41 -1.06
CA LEU A 37 10.90 -15.46 -2.50
C LEU A 37 12.41 -15.40 -2.82
N HIS A 38 12.80 -16.04 -3.91
CA HIS A 38 14.14 -15.90 -4.46
C HIS A 38 14.25 -14.62 -5.30
N ALA A 39 15.47 -14.20 -5.58
CA ALA A 39 15.74 -13.05 -6.42
C ALA A 39 14.92 -13.13 -7.73
N ASN A 40 14.24 -12.06 -8.08
CA ASN A 40 13.37 -11.89 -9.25
C ASN A 40 11.99 -12.59 -9.21
N GLU A 41 11.68 -13.41 -8.22
CA GLU A 41 10.34 -14.03 -8.14
C GLU A 41 9.26 -13.02 -7.74
N ALA A 42 9.62 -11.90 -7.09
CA ALA A 42 8.67 -10.86 -6.72
C ALA A 42 7.91 -10.29 -7.93
N VAL A 43 8.55 -10.15 -9.09
CA VAL A 43 7.90 -9.70 -10.33
C VAL A 43 6.78 -10.66 -10.77
N MET A 44 6.90 -11.95 -10.44
CA MET A 44 5.90 -12.96 -10.79
C MET A 44 4.63 -12.85 -9.91
N THR A 45 4.66 -12.05 -8.86
CA THR A 45 3.49 -11.81 -8.01
C THR A 45 2.55 -10.72 -8.56
N GLU A 46 3.00 -9.94 -9.55
CA GLU A 46 2.12 -8.97 -10.22
C GLU A 46 0.87 -9.64 -10.78
N LYS A 47 -0.26 -9.05 -10.48
CA LYS A 47 -1.54 -9.53 -10.96
C LYS A 47 -1.95 -8.76 -12.20
N HIS A 48 -2.38 -9.49 -13.21
CA HIS A 48 -3.03 -8.87 -14.36
C HIS A 48 -4.51 -8.67 -14.04
N THR A 49 -4.91 -7.42 -13.90
CA THR A 49 -6.32 -7.05 -13.78
C THR A 49 -6.95 -6.97 -15.16
N PHE A 50 -8.19 -7.36 -15.26
CA PHE A 50 -8.99 -7.21 -16.49
C PHE A 50 -10.09 -6.18 -16.25
N ILE A 51 -10.59 -5.59 -17.32
CA ILE A 51 -11.66 -4.59 -17.24
C ILE A 51 -12.93 -5.30 -16.77
N PRO A 52 -13.49 -4.95 -15.61
CA PRO A 52 -14.76 -5.49 -15.15
C PRO A 52 -15.87 -5.05 -16.12
N GLY A 53 -16.82 -5.94 -16.39
CA GLY A 53 -17.77 -5.80 -17.49
C GLY A 53 -18.63 -4.53 -17.50
N ASN A 54 -19.02 -3.99 -16.36
CA ASN A 54 -19.87 -2.80 -16.25
C ASN A 54 -19.68 -2.06 -14.92
N THR A 55 -18.56 -2.22 -14.31
CA THR A 55 -18.25 -1.65 -13.00
C THR A 55 -17.64 -0.27 -13.12
N ASN A 56 -17.57 0.43 -12.00
CA ASN A 56 -16.88 1.69 -11.91
C ASN A 56 -15.38 1.49 -12.08
N VAL A 57 -14.77 2.25 -12.97
CA VAL A 57 -13.33 2.36 -13.04
C VAL A 57 -12.86 3.49 -12.13
N TYR A 58 -11.62 3.44 -11.67
CA TYR A 58 -11.07 4.47 -10.78
C TYR A 58 -11.19 5.87 -11.40
N ASN A 59 -10.70 6.03 -12.62
CA ASN A 59 -10.92 7.21 -13.45
C ASN A 59 -10.66 6.90 -14.93
N LYS A 60 -10.85 7.87 -15.80
CA LYS A 60 -10.68 7.70 -17.26
C LYS A 60 -9.25 7.31 -17.70
N ASP A 61 -8.24 7.72 -16.93
CA ASP A 61 -6.84 7.48 -17.25
C ASP A 61 -6.39 6.08 -16.80
N TYR A 62 -7.18 5.47 -15.89
CA TYR A 62 -6.96 4.13 -15.33
C TYR A 62 -8.22 3.28 -15.51
N SER A 63 -8.65 3.15 -16.75
CA SER A 63 -9.87 2.42 -17.11
C SER A 63 -9.69 0.91 -17.18
N SER A 64 -8.50 0.39 -16.89
CA SER A 64 -8.19 -1.04 -16.95
C SER A 64 -8.55 -1.80 -15.68
N TYR A 65 -8.86 -1.11 -14.58
CA TYR A 65 -9.25 -1.73 -13.32
C TYR A 65 -10.17 -0.83 -12.48
N SER A 66 -10.90 -1.47 -11.58
CA SER A 66 -11.61 -0.85 -10.46
C SER A 66 -10.84 -1.10 -9.17
N LEU A 67 -10.92 -0.20 -8.21
CA LEU A 67 -10.24 -0.40 -6.91
C LEU A 67 -10.80 -1.60 -6.13
N GLU A 68 -12.03 -2.01 -6.38
CA GLU A 68 -12.61 -3.22 -5.78
C GLU A 68 -12.00 -4.53 -6.31
N ASP A 69 -11.41 -4.50 -7.52
CA ASP A 69 -10.80 -5.68 -8.16
C ASP A 69 -9.35 -5.92 -7.72
N VAL A 70 -8.72 -4.93 -7.10
CA VAL A 70 -7.34 -5.03 -6.61
C VAL A 70 -7.32 -5.27 -5.10
N CYS A 71 -6.30 -5.95 -4.63
CA CYS A 71 -6.08 -6.19 -3.21
C CYS A 71 -5.36 -4.98 -2.63
N LEU A 72 -6.11 -3.95 -2.23
CA LEU A 72 -5.51 -2.75 -1.66
C LEU A 72 -4.96 -3.01 -0.26
N GLU A 73 -3.77 -2.47 0.02
CA GLU A 73 -3.22 -2.40 1.37
C GLU A 73 -4.10 -1.50 2.27
N MET A 74 -4.66 -0.45 1.67
CA MET A 74 -5.47 0.53 2.35
C MET A 74 -6.64 0.94 1.47
N SER A 75 -7.85 0.59 1.90
CA SER A 75 -9.08 0.99 1.22
C SER A 75 -9.46 2.42 1.57
N SER A 76 -9.87 3.19 0.56
CA SER A 76 -10.38 4.56 0.72
C SER A 76 -11.89 4.62 0.57
N LEU A 77 -12.54 5.52 1.26
CA LEU A 77 -13.98 5.72 1.15
C LEU A 77 -14.34 6.53 -0.10
N GLY A 78 -15.29 6.02 -0.89
CA GLY A 78 -15.93 6.79 -1.97
C GLY A 78 -15.18 6.80 -3.30
N LYS A 79 -14.31 5.81 -3.54
CA LYS A 79 -13.51 5.66 -4.77
C LYS A 79 -13.82 4.39 -5.58
N GLY A 80 -14.99 3.81 -5.37
CA GLY A 80 -15.40 2.59 -6.06
C GLY A 80 -14.91 1.31 -5.39
N ASP A 81 -14.23 1.40 -4.27
CA ASP A 81 -13.96 0.28 -3.38
C ASP A 81 -15.11 0.12 -2.41
N ILE A 82 -15.71 -1.07 -2.34
CA ILE A 82 -16.84 -1.39 -1.47
C ILE A 82 -16.41 -1.90 -0.08
N ARG A 83 -15.11 -2.13 0.11
CA ARG A 83 -14.57 -2.57 1.39
C ARG A 83 -14.62 -1.44 2.42
N GLU A 84 -14.65 -1.82 3.67
CA GLU A 84 -14.54 -0.86 4.76
C GLU A 84 -13.23 -0.07 4.66
N PRO A 85 -13.28 1.26 4.74
CA PRO A 85 -12.08 2.07 4.66
C PRO A 85 -11.20 1.84 5.90
N PHE A 86 -9.89 1.86 5.71
CA PHE A 86 -8.96 1.69 6.83
C PHE A 86 -8.90 2.92 7.75
N ILE A 87 -9.33 4.08 7.25
CA ILE A 87 -9.45 5.34 8.01
C ILE A 87 -10.74 6.06 7.64
N GLU A 88 -11.45 6.54 8.65
CA GLU A 88 -12.60 7.40 8.49
C GLU A 88 -12.25 8.84 8.85
N VAL A 89 -12.53 9.75 7.93
CA VAL A 89 -12.23 11.17 8.09
C VAL A 89 -13.49 11.96 7.75
N THR A 90 -13.80 12.97 8.54
CA THR A 90 -14.81 13.97 8.20
C THR A 90 -14.13 15.32 8.04
N TYR A 91 -14.16 15.84 6.84
CA TYR A 91 -13.59 17.15 6.52
C TYR A 91 -14.52 18.30 6.94
N PRO A 92 -14.00 19.53 7.12
CA PRO A 92 -14.80 20.68 7.53
C PRO A 92 -15.99 21.00 6.61
N ASN A 93 -15.92 20.61 5.34
CA ASN A 93 -17.01 20.76 4.37
C ASN A 93 -18.06 19.64 4.43
N GLY A 94 -17.96 18.71 5.39
CA GLY A 94 -18.84 17.57 5.57
C GLY A 94 -18.57 16.37 4.66
N SER A 95 -17.55 16.42 3.81
CA SER A 95 -17.14 15.26 3.01
C SER A 95 -16.44 14.22 3.89
N SER A 96 -16.70 12.94 3.59
CA SER A 96 -15.97 11.81 4.17
C SER A 96 -15.17 11.02 3.12
N THR A 97 -15.19 11.46 1.87
CA THR A 97 -14.47 10.78 0.78
C THR A 97 -12.97 11.00 0.92
N THR A 98 -12.21 9.93 0.92
CA THR A 98 -10.74 9.95 0.92
C THR A 98 -10.19 9.35 -0.37
N ASP A 99 -9.02 9.80 -0.79
CA ASP A 99 -8.27 9.25 -1.93
C ASP A 99 -6.78 9.25 -1.61
N MET A 100 -6.40 8.35 -0.72
CA MET A 100 -5.02 8.25 -0.23
C MET A 100 -4.15 7.59 -1.30
N VAL A 101 -3.13 8.30 -1.73
CA VAL A 101 -2.17 7.84 -2.73
C VAL A 101 -0.74 7.98 -2.22
N PHE A 102 0.12 7.15 -2.75
CA PHE A 102 1.55 7.18 -2.46
C PHE A 102 2.16 8.57 -2.76
N ASP A 103 2.90 9.08 -1.82
CA ASP A 103 3.70 10.31 -1.98
C ASP A 103 5.18 9.97 -2.06
N ARG A 104 5.72 9.34 -1.04
CA ARG A 104 7.11 8.89 -0.97
C ARG A 104 7.27 7.75 0.02
N ALA A 105 8.44 7.12 -0.01
CA ALA A 105 8.86 6.14 0.98
C ALA A 105 10.31 6.37 1.39
N GLU A 106 10.63 6.01 2.62
CA GLU A 106 11.97 6.11 3.19
C GLU A 106 12.34 4.78 3.86
N ILE A 107 13.60 4.37 3.72
CA ILE A 107 14.16 3.24 4.46
C ILE A 107 15.02 3.81 5.57
N ILE A 108 14.70 3.45 6.80
CA ILE A 108 15.41 3.88 8.01
C ILE A 108 16.13 2.67 8.59
N GLN A 109 17.38 2.85 8.97
CA GLN A 109 18.12 1.81 9.71
C GLN A 109 17.70 1.82 11.17
N GLY A 110 17.45 0.64 11.70
CA GLY A 110 16.92 0.47 13.04
C GLY A 110 15.38 0.47 13.05
N LYS A 111 14.85 0.55 14.23
CA LYS A 111 13.42 0.50 14.50
C LYS A 111 13.01 1.67 15.38
N GLU A 112 11.97 2.36 15.00
CA GLU A 112 11.32 3.35 15.85
C GLU A 112 10.45 2.64 16.91
N GLU A 113 10.61 3.04 18.16
CA GLU A 113 9.81 2.50 19.26
C GLU A 113 8.66 3.45 19.59
N TYR A 114 7.47 2.88 19.71
CA TYR A 114 6.26 3.61 20.08
C TYR A 114 5.79 3.14 21.46
N ASP A 115 5.76 4.01 22.44
CA ASP A 115 5.41 3.70 23.83
C ASP A 115 4.00 3.11 24.01
N THR A 116 3.11 3.34 23.05
CA THR A 116 1.70 2.96 23.11
C THR A 116 1.30 1.81 22.19
N LEU A 117 2.20 1.35 21.34
CA LEU A 117 1.92 0.29 20.37
C LEU A 117 2.74 -0.97 20.67
N PRO A 118 2.21 -2.15 20.34
CA PRO A 118 2.99 -3.39 20.41
C PRO A 118 4.24 -3.28 19.52
N GLY A 119 5.39 -3.49 20.09
CA GLY A 119 6.65 -3.55 19.35
C GLY A 119 6.85 -4.89 18.65
N SER A 120 7.46 -4.88 17.47
CA SER A 120 8.04 -6.09 16.89
C SER A 120 9.35 -6.43 17.60
N TYR A 121 9.67 -7.71 17.65
CA TYR A 121 10.89 -8.17 18.27
C TYR A 121 12.08 -8.03 17.32
N ASP A 122 13.20 -7.55 17.83
CA ASP A 122 14.46 -7.40 17.09
C ASP A 122 15.62 -7.84 17.99
N ASP A 123 16.14 -9.02 17.72
CA ASP A 123 17.21 -9.63 18.52
C ASP A 123 18.59 -8.98 18.30
N ASN A 124 18.84 -8.43 17.12
CA ASN A 124 20.20 -8.11 16.68
C ASN A 124 20.41 -6.61 16.38
N GLY A 125 19.35 -5.81 16.37
CA GLY A 125 19.44 -4.40 15.99
C GLY A 125 19.76 -4.14 14.50
N ASP A 126 19.65 -5.17 13.68
CA ASP A 126 19.97 -5.12 12.24
C ASP A 126 18.73 -4.95 11.35
N VAL A 127 17.63 -4.43 11.93
CA VAL A 127 16.40 -4.24 11.17
C VAL A 127 16.40 -2.96 10.36
N GLU A 128 15.67 -3.02 9.26
CA GLU A 128 15.30 -1.85 8.46
C GLU A 128 13.80 -1.61 8.64
N GLN A 129 13.42 -0.35 8.74
CA GLN A 129 12.04 0.11 8.75
C GLN A 129 11.71 0.79 7.44
N LEU A 130 10.60 0.42 6.83
CA LEU A 130 10.02 1.13 5.69
C LEU A 130 8.94 2.08 6.19
N VAL A 131 9.12 3.35 5.94
CA VAL A 131 8.14 4.39 6.21
C VAL A 131 7.52 4.82 4.90
N ILE A 132 6.20 4.77 4.81
CA ILE A 132 5.44 5.13 3.60
C ILE A 132 4.57 6.33 3.92
N TYR A 133 4.74 7.38 3.14
CA TYR A 133 3.92 8.58 3.24
C TYR A 133 2.85 8.56 2.17
N LEU A 134 1.60 8.67 2.61
CA LEU A 134 0.44 8.81 1.74
C LEU A 134 -0.11 10.23 1.86
N LYS A 135 -0.75 10.69 0.79
CA LYS A 135 -1.48 11.97 0.78
C LYS A 135 -2.84 11.82 0.13
N ASP A 136 -3.81 12.56 0.61
CA ASP A 136 -5.09 12.68 -0.07
C ASP A 136 -4.96 13.58 -1.31
N ARG A 137 -5.58 13.18 -2.45
CA ARG A 137 -5.54 13.96 -3.69
C ARG A 137 -6.31 15.27 -3.61
N ASN A 138 -7.35 15.32 -2.78
CA ASN A 138 -8.34 16.40 -2.79
C ASN A 138 -8.23 17.29 -1.56
N TYR A 139 -7.65 16.77 -0.49
CA TYR A 139 -7.58 17.45 0.80
C TYR A 139 -6.15 17.47 1.35
N ASN A 140 -5.87 18.42 2.20
CA ASN A 140 -4.57 18.53 2.88
C ASN A 140 -4.53 17.54 4.06
N LEU A 141 -4.48 16.25 3.72
CA LEU A 141 -4.34 15.14 4.65
C LEU A 141 -3.16 14.28 4.22
N THR A 142 -2.27 14.00 5.15
CA THR A 142 -1.17 13.05 4.99
C THR A 142 -1.28 11.97 6.04
N LEU A 143 -0.77 10.79 5.69
CA LEU A 143 -0.67 9.64 6.58
C LEU A 143 0.74 9.08 6.48
N GLU A 144 1.29 8.69 7.60
CA GLU A 144 2.55 7.98 7.75
C GLU A 144 2.30 6.59 8.32
#